data_496dac5115840509ffbfaf80a5b9daf9
#
_entry.id   496dac5115840509ffbfaf80a5b9daf9
#
_cell.length_a   1.000
_cell.length_b   1.000
_cell.length_c   1.000
_cell.angle_alpha   90.00
_cell.angle_beta   90.00
_cell.angle_gamma   90.00
#
_symmetry.space_group_name_H-M   'P 1'
#
loop_
_entity.id
_entity.type
_entity.pdbx_description
1 polymer ?
#
loop_
_entity_poly.entity_id
_entity_poly.type
_entity_poly.pdbx_seq_one_letter_code
_entity_poly.pdbx_strand_id
1 'polypeptide(L)'
;KIIITLLFLFVAGVFLHSPEIYMQSFFDGLTVWAHNVLPALFPFAVFSALAVKFFPKPRFSLCKKLFGVTADDIYIVSLLCGYPIGAKCIAESSCESDTATLLCSFCSSASPVFLIATVGTKLLQSASATAVVVFAHLASTLLNGLLYRKKQQTQLFLHDCFNWKDVGDSVTSAVFSVLSVGGLVALFFMLGDMV
;
A
#
# COMPACT_ATOMS: atom_id res chain seq x y z
N LYS A 1 -4.29 17.90 -22.55
CA LYS A 1 -4.95 18.76 -21.55
C LYS A 1 -6.46 18.92 -21.89
N ILE A 2 -6.85 19.34 -23.11
CA ILE A 2 -8.24 19.56 -23.52
C ILE A 2 -9.13 18.30 -23.31
N ILE A 3 -8.64 17.12 -23.73
CA ILE A 3 -9.37 15.85 -23.58
C ILE A 3 -9.66 15.55 -22.08
N ILE A 4 -8.68 15.76 -21.21
CA ILE A 4 -8.83 15.56 -19.77
C ILE A 4 -9.88 16.54 -19.20
N THR A 5 -9.80 17.81 -19.61
CA THR A 5 -10.78 18.83 -19.19
C THR A 5 -12.20 18.47 -19.63
N LEU A 6 -12.37 18.00 -20.88
CA LEU A 6 -13.67 17.56 -21.39
C LEU A 6 -14.21 16.34 -20.64
N LEU A 7 -13.33 15.40 -20.28
CA LEU A 7 -13.69 14.23 -19.47
C LEU A 7 -14.21 14.66 -18.08
N PHE A 8 -13.49 15.59 -17.42
CA PHE A 8 -13.94 16.10 -16.12
C PHE A 8 -15.28 16.85 -16.21
N LEU A 9 -15.47 17.65 -17.24
CA LEU A 9 -16.74 18.35 -17.47
C LEU A 9 -17.89 17.36 -17.75
N PHE A 10 -17.62 16.29 -18.49
CA PHE A 10 -18.59 15.24 -18.75
C PHE A 10 -19.00 14.52 -17.45
N VAL A 11 -18.02 14.09 -16.64
CA VAL A 11 -18.28 13.44 -15.32
C VAL A 11 -19.07 14.39 -14.41
N ALA A 12 -18.70 15.67 -14.34
CA ALA A 12 -19.42 16.67 -13.57
C ALA A 12 -20.86 16.85 -14.07
N GLY A 13 -21.08 16.86 -15.38
CA GLY A 13 -22.41 16.95 -15.98
C GLY A 13 -23.28 15.73 -15.66
N VAL A 14 -22.72 14.53 -15.73
CA VAL A 14 -23.40 13.29 -15.34
C VAL A 14 -23.79 13.33 -13.86
N PHE A 15 -22.89 13.76 -12.99
CA PHE A 15 -23.16 13.90 -11.55
C PHE A 15 -24.31 14.88 -11.27
N LEU A 16 -24.33 16.02 -11.96
CA LEU A 16 -25.39 17.04 -11.82
C LEU A 16 -26.75 16.58 -12.36
N HIS A 17 -26.76 15.60 -13.27
CA HIS A 17 -28.03 15.09 -13.83
C HIS A 17 -28.82 14.23 -12.83
N SER A 18 -28.13 13.44 -12.01
CA SER A 18 -28.75 12.54 -11.01
C SER A 18 -27.96 12.51 -9.70
N PRO A 19 -27.87 13.65 -8.98
CA PRO A 19 -27.01 13.78 -7.82
C PRO A 19 -27.39 12.82 -6.68
N GLU A 20 -28.68 12.52 -6.51
CA GLU A 20 -29.17 11.66 -5.43
C GLU A 20 -28.65 10.23 -5.56
N ILE A 21 -28.62 9.67 -6.77
CA ILE A 21 -28.13 8.32 -7.04
C ILE A 21 -26.65 8.24 -6.70
N TYR A 22 -25.84 9.17 -7.21
CA TYR A 22 -24.39 9.15 -7.02
C TYR A 22 -23.97 9.48 -5.59
N MET A 23 -24.74 10.31 -4.89
CA MET A 23 -24.52 10.53 -3.45
C MET A 23 -24.84 9.27 -2.65
N GLN A 24 -25.91 8.54 -2.99
CA GLN A 24 -26.21 7.27 -2.32
C GLN A 24 -25.08 6.26 -2.53
N SER A 25 -24.61 6.07 -3.76
CA SER A 25 -23.49 5.18 -4.08
C SER A 25 -22.20 5.57 -3.34
N PHE A 26 -21.94 6.87 -3.21
CA PHE A 26 -20.81 7.37 -2.42
C PHE A 26 -20.94 6.98 -0.95
N PHE A 27 -22.11 7.13 -0.34
CA PHE A 27 -22.37 6.72 1.05
C PHE A 27 -22.31 5.20 1.22
N ASP A 28 -22.77 4.42 0.25
CA ASP A 28 -22.67 2.97 0.26
C ASP A 28 -21.20 2.54 0.23
N GLY A 29 -20.38 3.17 -0.60
CA GLY A 29 -18.94 2.96 -0.63
C GLY A 29 -18.25 3.31 0.70
N LEU A 30 -18.63 4.44 1.32
CA LEU A 30 -18.14 4.80 2.67
C LEU A 30 -18.57 3.78 3.73
N THR A 31 -19.80 3.28 3.64
CA THR A 31 -20.31 2.27 4.57
C THR A 31 -19.55 0.95 4.46
N VAL A 32 -19.33 0.49 3.23
CA VAL A 32 -18.50 -0.71 2.96
C VAL A 32 -17.08 -0.51 3.48
N TRP A 33 -16.48 0.65 3.22
CA TRP A 33 -15.15 0.96 3.76
C TRP A 33 -15.13 0.97 5.28
N ALA A 34 -16.08 1.65 5.93
CA ALA A 34 -16.09 1.79 7.39
C ALA A 34 -16.30 0.46 8.12
N HIS A 35 -17.14 -0.44 7.59
CA HIS A 35 -17.44 -1.71 8.22
C HIS A 35 -16.48 -2.84 7.87
N ASN A 36 -15.94 -2.86 6.64
CA ASN A 36 -15.13 -3.99 6.18
C ASN A 36 -13.63 -3.68 6.10
N VAL A 37 -13.27 -2.46 5.69
CA VAL A 37 -11.89 -2.08 5.37
C VAL A 37 -11.21 -1.40 6.55
N LEU A 38 -11.87 -0.41 7.15
CA LEU A 38 -11.33 0.38 8.25
C LEU A 38 -10.91 -0.48 9.46
N PRO A 39 -11.74 -1.41 9.99
CA PRO A 39 -11.37 -2.20 11.16
C PRO A 39 -10.20 -3.13 10.90
N ALA A 40 -10.00 -3.56 9.65
CA ALA A 40 -8.88 -4.40 9.26
C ALA A 40 -7.59 -3.59 9.00
N LEU A 41 -7.71 -2.48 8.28
CA LEU A 41 -6.53 -1.71 7.84
C LEU A 41 -6.00 -0.77 8.93
N PHE A 42 -6.86 -0.15 9.74
CA PHE A 42 -6.43 0.89 10.68
C PHE A 42 -5.47 0.38 11.76
N PRO A 43 -5.80 -0.69 12.55
CA PRO A 43 -4.87 -1.22 13.54
C PRO A 43 -3.56 -1.64 12.89
N PHE A 44 -3.66 -2.25 11.71
CA PHE A 44 -2.50 -2.72 10.98
C PHE A 44 -1.61 -1.57 10.49
N ALA A 45 -2.21 -0.49 9.96
CA ALA A 45 -1.47 0.69 9.54
C ALA A 45 -0.74 1.37 10.71
N VAL A 46 -1.38 1.44 11.89
CA VAL A 46 -0.76 2.00 13.10
C VAL A 46 0.41 1.13 13.56
N PHE A 47 0.20 -0.19 13.72
CA PHE A 47 1.27 -1.11 14.12
C PHE A 47 2.43 -1.10 13.13
N SER A 48 2.13 -1.01 11.86
CA SER A 48 3.11 -0.94 10.79
C SER A 48 3.96 0.32 10.86
N ALA A 49 3.32 1.47 11.02
CA ALA A 49 4.01 2.74 11.13
C ALA A 49 4.92 2.78 12.38
N LEU A 50 4.51 2.14 13.46
CA LEU A 50 5.34 1.96 14.64
C LEU A 50 6.47 0.94 14.42
N ALA A 51 6.18 -0.18 13.79
CA ALA A 51 7.17 -1.22 13.51
C ALA A 51 8.36 -0.69 12.70
N VAL A 52 8.11 0.19 11.71
CA VAL A 52 9.17 0.87 10.94
C VAL A 52 10.20 1.56 11.85
N LYS A 53 9.73 2.17 12.94
CA LYS A 53 10.58 2.94 13.87
C LYS A 53 11.34 2.04 14.86
N PHE A 54 10.80 0.86 15.17
CA PHE A 54 11.37 -0.07 16.15
C PHE A 54 12.16 -1.22 15.52
N PHE A 55 12.16 -1.36 14.21
CA PHE A 55 12.78 -2.52 13.57
C PHE A 55 14.30 -2.43 13.67
N PRO A 56 14.97 -3.41 14.30
CA PRO A 56 16.42 -3.42 14.38
C PRO A 56 17.02 -3.62 12.99
N LYS A 57 18.13 -2.98 12.70
CA LYS A 57 18.87 -3.18 11.45
C LYS A 57 19.22 -4.66 11.28
N PRO A 58 18.76 -5.32 10.22
CA PRO A 58 19.08 -6.71 10.00
C PRO A 58 20.59 -6.87 9.76
N ARG A 59 21.20 -7.80 10.48
CA ARG A 59 22.63 -8.13 10.32
C ARG A 59 22.92 -8.91 9.04
N PHE A 60 21.89 -9.43 8.40
CA PHE A 60 21.99 -10.28 7.22
C PHE A 60 21.33 -9.57 6.03
N SER A 61 22.06 -9.44 4.93
CA SER A 61 21.59 -8.70 3.75
C SER A 61 21.10 -9.66 2.66
N LEU A 62 19.85 -10.10 2.78
CA LEU A 62 19.15 -10.88 1.76
C LEU A 62 18.90 -10.07 0.48
N CYS A 63 18.44 -8.82 0.64
CA CYS A 63 18.18 -7.93 -0.47
C CYS A 63 19.44 -7.64 -1.29
N LYS A 64 20.61 -7.53 -0.64
CA LYS A 64 21.88 -7.36 -1.34
C LYS A 64 22.21 -8.58 -2.23
N LYS A 65 21.98 -9.78 -1.72
CA LYS A 65 22.26 -11.02 -2.46
C LYS A 65 21.28 -11.23 -3.61
N LEU A 66 20.00 -10.96 -3.40
CA LEU A 66 18.94 -11.20 -4.37
C LEU A 66 18.81 -10.05 -5.39
N PHE A 67 18.75 -8.81 -4.91
CA PHE A 67 18.40 -7.65 -5.71
C PHE A 67 19.55 -6.67 -5.94
N GLY A 68 20.68 -6.83 -5.23
CA GLY A 68 21.87 -5.98 -5.37
C GLY A 68 21.81 -4.68 -4.54
N VAL A 69 20.80 -4.50 -3.68
CA VAL A 69 20.62 -3.32 -2.82
C VAL A 69 20.51 -3.73 -1.36
N THR A 70 21.13 -2.98 -0.45
CA THR A 70 21.00 -3.21 1.00
C THR A 70 19.83 -2.37 1.51
N ALA A 71 18.64 -2.98 1.63
CA ALA A 71 17.41 -2.36 2.09
C ALA A 71 16.50 -3.41 2.77
N ASP A 72 17.11 -4.29 3.56
CA ASP A 72 16.40 -5.42 4.18
C ASP A 72 15.37 -4.95 5.20
N ASP A 73 15.61 -3.85 5.90
CA ASP A 73 14.68 -3.18 6.81
C ASP A 73 13.43 -2.70 6.07
N ILE A 74 13.60 -1.98 4.96
CA ILE A 74 12.49 -1.52 4.11
C ILE A 74 11.72 -2.72 3.56
N TYR A 75 12.42 -3.77 3.12
CA TYR A 75 11.77 -4.96 2.56
C TYR A 75 10.94 -5.71 3.60
N ILE A 76 11.49 -5.96 4.79
CA ILE A 76 10.78 -6.67 5.86
C ILE A 76 9.56 -5.87 6.31
N VAL A 77 9.72 -4.57 6.51
CA VAL A 77 8.61 -3.69 6.86
C VAL A 77 7.55 -3.69 5.77
N SER A 78 7.95 -3.58 4.50
CA SER A 78 7.01 -3.62 3.37
C SER A 78 6.26 -4.94 3.27
N LEU A 79 6.95 -6.06 3.53
CA LEU A 79 6.35 -7.39 3.51
C LEU A 79 5.32 -7.56 4.64
N LEU A 80 5.63 -7.07 5.84
CA LEU A 80 4.72 -7.16 6.98
C LEU A 80 3.54 -6.20 6.83
N CYS A 81 3.82 -4.97 6.45
CA CYS A 81 2.88 -3.86 6.47
C CYS A 81 2.12 -3.69 5.16
N GLY A 82 2.76 -4.05 4.06
CA GLY A 82 2.18 -3.89 2.74
C GLY A 82 2.10 -2.44 2.26
N TYR A 83 1.41 -2.24 1.16
CA TYR A 83 1.11 -0.91 0.62
C TYR A 83 0.17 -0.14 1.59
N PRO A 84 0.36 1.17 1.81
CA PRO A 84 1.31 2.10 1.16
C PRO A 84 2.63 2.30 1.89
N ILE A 85 2.92 1.57 2.95
CA ILE A 85 4.04 1.84 3.87
C ILE A 85 5.39 1.61 3.20
N GLY A 86 5.52 0.57 2.40
CA GLY A 86 6.74 0.34 1.63
C GLY A 86 7.13 1.53 0.76
N ALA A 87 6.18 2.06 0.00
CA ALA A 87 6.40 3.23 -0.85
C ALA A 87 6.78 4.49 -0.04
N LYS A 88 6.16 4.67 1.15
CA LYS A 88 6.47 5.77 2.05
C LYS A 88 7.91 5.67 2.58
N CYS A 89 8.33 4.49 3.04
CA CYS A 89 9.70 4.26 3.50
C CYS A 89 10.74 4.55 2.41
N ILE A 90 10.44 4.19 1.17
CA ILE A 90 11.29 4.48 0.01
C ILE A 90 11.37 5.99 -0.23
N ALA A 91 10.26 6.70 -0.18
CA ALA A 91 10.22 8.16 -0.35
C ALA A 91 11.02 8.90 0.75
N GLU A 92 10.97 8.41 1.98
CA GLU A 92 11.71 8.97 3.13
C GLU A 92 13.21 8.64 3.09
N SER A 93 13.63 7.59 2.36
CA SER A 93 15.02 7.14 2.30
C SER A 93 15.94 8.00 1.44
N SER A 94 15.44 9.03 0.76
CA SER A 94 16.22 9.96 -0.09
C SER A 94 17.12 9.25 -1.12
N CYS A 95 16.68 8.14 -1.67
CA CYS A 95 17.43 7.36 -2.64
C CYS A 95 17.32 7.91 -4.07
N GLU A 96 18.28 7.56 -4.92
CA GLU A 96 18.22 7.88 -6.36
C GLU A 96 16.98 7.25 -7.02
N SER A 97 16.45 7.92 -8.06
CA SER A 97 15.26 7.50 -8.80
C SER A 97 15.32 6.04 -9.27
N ASP A 98 16.47 5.60 -9.71
CA ASP A 98 16.70 4.25 -10.19
C ASP A 98 16.62 3.20 -9.06
N THR A 99 17.15 3.53 -7.88
CA THR A 99 17.08 2.68 -6.70
C THR A 99 15.66 2.67 -6.13
N ALA A 100 14.98 3.81 -6.14
CA ALA A 100 13.58 3.92 -5.77
C ALA A 100 12.70 3.03 -6.65
N THR A 101 12.92 3.04 -7.97
CA THR A 101 12.20 2.20 -8.93
C THR A 101 12.43 0.71 -8.64
N LEU A 102 13.67 0.31 -8.39
CA LEU A 102 13.99 -1.06 -7.99
C LEU A 102 13.27 -1.45 -6.70
N LEU A 103 13.35 -0.63 -5.66
CA LEU A 103 12.69 -0.90 -4.38
C LEU A 103 11.17 -0.96 -4.53
N CYS A 104 10.56 -0.04 -5.27
CA CYS A 104 9.13 -0.06 -5.53
C CYS A 104 8.67 -1.32 -6.25
N SER A 105 9.51 -1.94 -7.08
CA SER A 105 9.16 -3.15 -7.81
C SER A 105 8.87 -4.36 -6.92
N PHE A 106 9.43 -4.42 -5.71
CA PHE A 106 9.23 -5.54 -4.78
C PHE A 106 8.80 -5.13 -3.36
N CYS A 107 8.89 -3.84 -2.99
CA CYS A 107 8.44 -3.34 -1.70
C CYS A 107 7.03 -2.72 -1.73
N SER A 108 6.46 -2.44 -2.90
CA SER A 108 5.09 -1.91 -3.02
C SER A 108 4.10 -3.02 -3.31
N SER A 109 3.86 -3.89 -2.34
CA SER A 109 3.02 -5.08 -2.48
C SER A 109 1.97 -5.15 -1.36
N ALA A 110 0.93 -5.97 -1.55
CA ALA A 110 -0.01 -6.25 -0.47
C ALA A 110 0.65 -7.13 0.60
N SER A 111 0.34 -6.89 1.88
CA SER A 111 0.88 -7.74 2.93
C SER A 111 0.26 -9.14 2.89
N PRO A 112 1.04 -10.21 3.21
CA PRO A 112 0.50 -11.56 3.33
C PRO A 112 -0.65 -11.64 4.33
N VAL A 113 -0.58 -10.86 5.41
CA VAL A 113 -1.63 -10.81 6.44
C VAL A 113 -2.93 -10.28 5.85
N PHE A 114 -2.90 -9.22 5.05
CA PHE A 114 -4.08 -8.70 4.36
C PHE A 114 -4.64 -9.72 3.37
N LEU A 115 -3.78 -10.38 2.60
CA LEU A 115 -4.21 -11.40 1.64
C LEU A 115 -4.88 -12.58 2.33
N ILE A 116 -4.36 -13.04 3.48
CA ILE A 116 -4.94 -14.15 4.23
C ILE A 116 -6.22 -13.71 4.94
N ALA A 117 -6.13 -12.63 5.74
CA ALA A 117 -7.23 -12.23 6.62
C ALA A 117 -8.41 -11.58 5.88
N THR A 118 -8.17 -10.84 4.80
CA THR A 118 -9.24 -10.15 4.08
C THR A 118 -9.64 -10.90 2.81
N VAL A 119 -8.69 -11.13 1.92
CA VAL A 119 -8.98 -11.78 0.64
C VAL A 119 -9.33 -13.25 0.85
N GLY A 120 -8.54 -13.96 1.66
CA GLY A 120 -8.72 -15.39 1.89
C GLY A 120 -9.99 -15.70 2.66
N THR A 121 -10.21 -15.06 3.80
CA THR A 121 -11.33 -15.42 4.68
C THR A 121 -12.66 -14.81 4.24
N LYS A 122 -12.66 -13.59 3.68
CA LYS A 122 -13.90 -12.90 3.33
C LYS A 122 -14.31 -13.04 1.87
N LEU A 123 -13.35 -13.05 0.94
CA LEU A 123 -13.65 -13.11 -0.49
C LEU A 123 -13.59 -14.53 -1.05
N LEU A 124 -12.49 -15.25 -0.81
CA LEU A 124 -12.28 -16.57 -1.39
C LEU A 124 -12.93 -17.68 -0.56
N GLN A 125 -13.02 -17.53 0.74
CA GLN A 125 -13.58 -18.51 1.68
C GLN A 125 -13.00 -19.94 1.48
N SER A 126 -11.79 -20.04 0.95
CA SER A 126 -11.11 -21.28 0.60
C SER A 126 -9.63 -21.17 0.96
N ALA A 127 -9.15 -22.06 1.83
CA ALA A 127 -7.77 -22.10 2.25
C ALA A 127 -6.80 -22.40 1.10
N SER A 128 -7.17 -23.32 0.19
CA SER A 128 -6.37 -23.68 -0.97
C SER A 128 -6.25 -22.53 -1.96
N ALA A 129 -7.36 -21.86 -2.29
CA ALA A 129 -7.35 -20.69 -3.16
C ALA A 129 -6.54 -19.55 -2.55
N THR A 130 -6.68 -19.33 -1.24
CA THR A 130 -5.89 -18.34 -0.51
C THR A 130 -4.39 -18.62 -0.60
N ALA A 131 -3.99 -19.88 -0.38
CA ALA A 131 -2.58 -20.27 -0.47
C ALA A 131 -2.00 -20.03 -1.87
N VAL A 132 -2.77 -20.35 -2.92
CA VAL A 132 -2.35 -20.08 -4.31
C VAL A 132 -2.17 -18.58 -4.56
N VAL A 133 -3.12 -17.75 -4.13
CA VAL A 133 -3.04 -16.29 -4.31
C VAL A 133 -1.83 -15.70 -3.56
N VAL A 134 -1.63 -16.09 -2.30
CA VAL A 134 -0.49 -15.63 -1.49
C VAL A 134 0.84 -16.05 -2.14
N PHE A 135 0.94 -17.31 -2.54
CA PHE A 135 2.16 -17.81 -3.19
C PHE A 135 2.43 -17.10 -4.53
N ALA A 136 1.42 -16.96 -5.38
CA ALA A 136 1.55 -16.28 -6.66
C ALA A 136 1.95 -14.81 -6.47
N HIS A 137 1.37 -14.13 -5.47
CA HIS A 137 1.70 -12.76 -5.15
C HIS A 137 3.15 -12.59 -4.68
N LEU A 138 3.60 -13.43 -3.74
CA LEU A 138 4.99 -13.39 -3.25
C LEU A 138 5.99 -13.76 -4.34
N ALA A 139 5.69 -14.77 -5.15
CA ALA A 139 6.52 -15.14 -6.30
C ALA A 139 6.62 -14.00 -7.32
N SER A 140 5.51 -13.33 -7.62
CA SER A 140 5.46 -12.17 -8.51
C SER A 140 6.31 -11.01 -8.02
N THR A 141 6.25 -10.66 -6.72
CA THR A 141 7.06 -9.59 -6.16
C THR A 141 8.55 -9.91 -6.20
N LEU A 142 8.94 -11.16 -5.91
CA LEU A 142 10.33 -11.61 -6.02
C LEU A 142 10.82 -11.57 -7.48
N LEU A 143 10.02 -12.04 -8.41
CA LEU A 143 10.35 -12.01 -9.85
C LEU A 143 10.52 -10.57 -10.35
N ASN A 144 9.63 -9.66 -9.97
CA ASN A 144 9.76 -8.25 -10.31
C ASN A 144 11.06 -7.66 -9.77
N GLY A 145 11.39 -7.90 -8.50
CA GLY A 145 12.65 -7.44 -7.92
C GLY A 145 13.89 -7.99 -8.65
N LEU A 146 13.84 -9.25 -9.12
CA LEU A 146 14.92 -9.85 -9.89
C LEU A 146 15.03 -9.26 -11.31
N LEU A 147 13.91 -8.94 -11.97
CA LEU A 147 13.89 -8.30 -13.29
C LEU A 147 14.51 -6.89 -13.26
N TYR A 148 14.26 -6.14 -12.20
CA TYR A 148 14.80 -4.79 -12.01
C TYR A 148 16.18 -4.78 -11.33
N ARG A 149 16.76 -5.95 -11.04
CA ARG A 149 18.05 -6.08 -10.36
C ARG A 149 19.15 -5.27 -11.03
N LYS A 150 19.82 -4.43 -10.24
CA LYS A 150 20.99 -3.65 -10.68
C LYS A 150 22.28 -4.15 -10.02
N LYS A 151 23.41 -3.97 -10.74
CA LYS A 151 24.74 -4.30 -10.19
C LYS A 151 25.25 -3.27 -9.16
N GLN A 152 24.57 -2.15 -9.01
CA GLN A 152 25.04 -1.04 -8.19
C GLN A 152 24.70 -1.28 -6.71
N GLN A 153 25.71 -1.29 -5.85
CA GLN A 153 25.57 -1.52 -4.40
C GLN A 153 25.20 -0.18 -3.74
N THR A 154 23.93 0.10 -3.61
CA THR A 154 23.44 1.23 -2.82
C THR A 154 23.04 0.73 -1.43
N GLN A 155 23.52 1.40 -0.38
CA GLN A 155 23.12 1.11 1.00
C GLN A 155 22.07 2.13 1.42
N LEU A 156 20.91 1.64 1.82
CA LEU A 156 19.80 2.45 2.32
C LEU A 156 19.40 1.92 3.70
N PHE A 157 19.22 2.83 4.64
CA PHE A 157 18.75 2.51 5.99
C PHE A 157 17.62 3.45 6.36
N LEU A 158 16.63 2.93 7.06
CA LEU A 158 15.63 3.75 7.74
C LEU A 158 16.29 4.54 8.88
N HIS A 159 15.82 5.73 9.15
CA HIS A 159 16.42 6.66 10.13
C HIS A 159 16.46 6.08 11.55
N ASP A 160 17.58 6.25 12.26
CA ASP A 160 17.94 5.54 13.49
C ASP A 160 17.42 6.16 14.79
N CYS A 161 16.70 7.27 14.78
CA CYS A 161 16.37 7.97 16.01
C CYS A 161 14.89 7.86 16.36
N PHE A 162 14.56 7.01 17.34
CA PHE A 162 13.24 6.98 17.96
C PHE A 162 13.02 8.22 18.83
N ASN A 163 11.93 8.93 18.57
CA ASN A 163 11.44 10.00 19.41
C ASN A 163 9.94 9.79 19.67
N TRP A 164 9.45 10.07 20.88
CA TRP A 164 8.02 9.99 21.20
C TRP A 164 7.13 10.82 20.28
N LYS A 165 7.65 11.92 19.73
CA LYS A 165 6.97 12.72 18.71
C LYS A 165 6.68 11.89 17.45
N ASP A 166 7.58 10.99 17.09
CA ASP A 166 7.44 10.12 15.91
C ASP A 166 6.24 9.15 16.03
N VAL A 167 5.84 8.79 17.26
CA VAL A 167 4.66 7.94 17.50
C VAL A 167 3.40 8.68 17.08
N GLY A 168 3.25 9.94 17.49
CA GLY A 168 2.12 10.77 17.09
C GLY A 168 2.05 10.97 15.58
N ASP A 169 3.19 11.28 14.97
CA ASP A 169 3.30 11.46 13.51
C ASP A 169 3.00 10.17 12.75
N SER A 170 3.43 9.02 13.27
CA SER A 170 3.14 7.70 12.68
C SER A 170 1.65 7.37 12.73
N VAL A 171 0.99 7.60 13.86
CA VAL A 171 -0.45 7.40 14.00
C VAL A 171 -1.23 8.33 13.07
N THR A 172 -0.88 9.61 13.06
CA THR A 172 -1.50 10.61 12.18
C THR A 172 -1.35 10.21 10.70
N SER A 173 -0.16 9.77 10.30
CA SER A 173 0.12 9.29 8.96
C SER A 173 -0.70 8.04 8.59
N ALA A 174 -0.87 7.12 9.54
CA ALA A 174 -1.71 5.93 9.36
C ALA A 174 -3.19 6.32 9.16
N VAL A 175 -3.69 7.28 9.96
CA VAL A 175 -5.05 7.83 9.82
C VAL A 175 -5.27 8.40 8.42
N PHE A 176 -4.37 9.28 7.95
CA PHE A 176 -4.49 9.86 6.60
C PHE A 176 -4.42 8.81 5.50
N SER A 177 -3.57 7.80 5.64
CA SER A 177 -3.47 6.71 4.66
C SER A 177 -4.78 5.93 4.56
N VAL A 178 -5.37 5.58 5.69
CA VAL A 178 -6.63 4.80 5.73
C VAL A 178 -7.82 5.64 5.26
N LEU A 179 -7.87 6.94 5.59
CA LEU A 179 -8.89 7.87 5.09
C LEU A 179 -8.79 8.04 3.57
N SER A 180 -7.59 8.12 3.02
CA SER A 180 -7.40 8.19 1.56
C SER A 180 -7.96 6.96 0.84
N VAL A 181 -7.78 5.77 1.42
CA VAL A 181 -8.39 4.53 0.91
C VAL A 181 -9.92 4.63 0.96
N GLY A 182 -10.49 5.17 2.04
CA GLY A 182 -11.93 5.37 2.17
C GLY A 182 -12.51 6.28 1.09
N GLY A 183 -11.83 7.40 0.85
CA GLY A 183 -12.22 8.33 -0.22
C GLY A 183 -12.17 7.69 -1.61
N LEU A 184 -11.13 6.88 -1.89
CA LEU A 184 -11.03 6.15 -3.15
C LEU A 184 -12.11 5.09 -3.31
N VAL A 185 -12.41 4.31 -2.27
CA VAL A 185 -13.50 3.30 -2.31
C VAL A 185 -14.83 3.99 -2.61
N ALA A 186 -15.16 5.07 -1.90
CA ALA A 186 -16.40 5.82 -2.14
C ALA A 186 -16.46 6.39 -3.56
N LEU A 187 -15.35 6.94 -4.06
CA LEU A 187 -15.25 7.44 -5.42
C LEU A 187 -15.50 6.34 -6.47
N PHE A 188 -14.90 5.15 -6.28
CA PHE A 188 -15.09 4.04 -7.21
C PHE A 188 -16.49 3.48 -7.19
N PHE A 189 -17.18 3.46 -6.04
CA PHE A 189 -18.60 3.12 -5.96
C PHE A 189 -19.42 4.11 -6.78
N MET A 190 -19.21 5.40 -6.57
CA MET A 190 -19.90 6.45 -7.33
C MET A 190 -19.63 6.34 -8.85
N LEU A 191 -18.38 6.11 -9.26
CA LEU A 191 -18.04 5.97 -10.68
C LEU A 191 -18.57 4.67 -11.28
N GLY A 192 -18.71 3.61 -10.49
CA GLY A 192 -19.29 2.34 -10.95
C GLY A 192 -20.73 2.46 -11.38
N ASP A 193 -21.51 3.32 -10.72
CA ASP A 193 -22.91 3.57 -11.07
C ASP A 193 -23.09 4.60 -12.20
N MET A 194 -21.98 5.22 -12.65
CA MET A 194 -21.99 6.10 -13.82
C MET A 194 -21.82 5.34 -15.16
N VAL A 195 -21.46 4.05 -15.12
CA VAL A 195 -21.21 3.18 -16.28
C VAL A 195 -22.36 2.23 -16.48
#